data_bd078b949c67cf9c46ae903a0091cf03
#
_entry.id   bd078b949c67cf9c46ae903a0091cf03
#
_cell.length_a   1.000
_cell.length_b   1.000
_cell.length_c   1.000
_cell.angle_alpha   90.00
_cell.angle_beta   90.00
_cell.angle_gamma   90.00
#
_symmetry.space_group_name_H-M   'P 1'
#
loop_
_entity.id
_entity.type
_entity.pdbx_description
1 polymer ?
#
loop_
_entity_poly.entity_id
_entity_poly.type
_entity_poly.pdbx_seq_one_letter_code
_entity_poly.pdbx_strand_id
1 'polypeptide(L)'
;MSSSVNGTFMQERKFLGYHPSGRFSDHSLIFMEDKRIIAVLPAAVVQQEDKRILVSHPGASHGGLIIKSSLSTKKCLELVSALIEYCTMAGFDYIRLKPVPKVYHKELSDQLDFALRFSGFSIEYTELATVLELKKGEESFVKRVMSDTAFRNYKKALKSGLSVVEDADINDFWPILEDKLKHNHNAKPAHTSDEIKHLKTIYPDRIKLFAAYEGVTPVAGVLAFLLNNRVINCFYIAHHDDFQHKRPLNLIFGYMMEWGLKNGFSYLDWGISTELKGSRVNTGLFRFKEGYGGHGVLRECYLYEVHNSK
;
A
#
# COMPACT_ATOMS: atom_id res chain seq x y z
N MET A 1 15.46 4.85 5.90
CA MET A 1 14.30 3.98 6.23
C MET A 1 14.52 3.07 7.45
N SER A 2 15.73 2.53 7.68
CA SER A 2 15.99 1.63 8.82
C SER A 2 15.68 2.23 10.20
N SER A 3 15.93 3.52 10.41
CA SER A 3 15.69 4.24 11.67
C SER A 3 14.34 4.95 11.76
N SER A 4 13.47 4.84 10.74
CA SER A 4 12.14 5.46 10.77
C SER A 4 11.11 4.54 11.40
N VAL A 5 10.08 5.14 12.02
CA VAL A 5 8.94 4.38 12.57
C VAL A 5 7.98 3.94 11.46
N ASN A 6 7.78 4.77 10.45
CA ASN A 6 6.74 4.63 9.43
C ASN A 6 7.27 4.52 7.98
N GLY A 7 8.58 4.33 7.77
CA GLY A 7 9.14 4.22 6.42
C GLY A 7 8.91 2.87 5.78
N THR A 8 8.62 2.89 4.47
CA THR A 8 8.60 1.71 3.59
C THR A 8 9.51 1.95 2.39
N PHE A 9 9.78 0.94 1.56
CA PHE A 9 10.60 1.15 0.39
C PHE A 9 9.97 2.10 -0.66
N MET A 10 8.64 2.29 -0.63
CA MET A 10 7.96 3.22 -1.54
C MET A 10 8.39 4.69 -1.37
N GLN A 11 8.98 5.07 -0.24
CA GLN A 11 9.53 6.40 0.00
C GLN A 11 11.03 6.51 -0.32
N GLU A 12 11.65 5.45 -0.77
CA GLU A 12 13.05 5.48 -1.18
C GLU A 12 13.22 6.13 -2.56
N ARG A 13 14.31 6.88 -2.76
CA ARG A 13 14.61 7.50 -4.05
C ARG A 13 14.66 6.51 -5.21
N LYS A 14 15.16 5.30 -4.95
CA LYS A 14 15.21 4.22 -5.95
C LYS A 14 13.80 3.83 -6.43
N PHE A 15 12.80 3.81 -5.51
CA PHE A 15 11.42 3.54 -5.88
C PHE A 15 10.81 4.73 -6.62
N LEU A 16 10.94 5.95 -6.08
CA LEU A 16 10.33 7.13 -6.70
C LEU A 16 10.97 7.48 -8.05
N GLY A 17 12.24 7.11 -8.25
CA GLY A 17 13.00 7.37 -9.48
C GLY A 17 12.75 6.39 -10.64
N TYR A 18 11.92 5.33 -10.48
CA TYR A 18 11.62 4.43 -11.59
C TYR A 18 10.67 5.06 -12.62
N HIS A 19 9.91 6.06 -12.21
CA HIS A 19 8.99 6.74 -13.12
C HIS A 19 9.74 7.44 -14.27
N PRO A 20 9.12 7.55 -15.44
CA PRO A 20 9.70 8.30 -16.55
C PRO A 20 10.12 9.72 -16.13
N SER A 21 11.25 10.18 -16.64
CA SER A 21 11.76 11.51 -16.35
C SER A 21 10.71 12.58 -16.69
N GLY A 22 10.54 13.56 -15.81
CA GLY A 22 9.59 14.66 -15.98
C GLY A 22 8.13 14.33 -15.64
N ARG A 23 7.80 13.07 -15.26
CA ARG A 23 6.42 12.70 -14.86
C ARG A 23 5.96 13.45 -13.62
N PHE A 24 6.86 13.70 -12.68
CA PHE A 24 6.60 14.44 -11.43
C PHE A 24 7.62 15.56 -11.25
N SER A 25 7.16 16.73 -10.81
CA SER A 25 8.02 17.82 -10.37
C SER A 25 8.42 17.59 -8.92
N ASP A 26 9.56 16.90 -8.71
CA ASP A 26 10.03 16.56 -7.35
C ASP A 26 10.24 17.82 -6.50
N HIS A 27 9.71 17.79 -5.30
CA HIS A 27 9.82 18.82 -4.28
C HIS A 27 9.94 18.21 -2.89
N SER A 28 10.80 17.22 -2.78
CA SER A 28 11.00 16.52 -1.51
C SER A 28 11.76 17.37 -0.52
N LEU A 29 11.35 17.27 0.76
CA LEU A 29 11.91 18.04 1.86
C LEU A 29 12.68 17.15 2.82
N ILE A 30 13.78 17.70 3.40
CA ILE A 30 14.55 17.09 4.46
C ILE A 30 14.49 18.03 5.67
N PHE A 31 14.06 17.50 6.81
CA PHE A 31 14.01 18.23 8.07
C PHE A 31 15.21 17.84 8.93
N MET A 32 15.95 18.82 9.38
CA MET A 32 17.18 18.62 10.14
C MET A 32 17.14 19.35 11.48
N GLU A 33 17.73 18.73 12.50
CA GLU A 33 18.02 19.33 13.79
C GLU A 33 19.48 19.00 14.13
N ASP A 34 20.28 20.00 14.52
CA ASP A 34 21.70 19.85 14.86
C ASP A 34 22.48 18.99 13.84
N LYS A 35 22.31 19.30 12.56
CA LYS A 35 22.91 18.57 11.42
C LYS A 35 22.48 17.09 11.30
N ARG A 36 21.44 16.66 12.03
CA ARG A 36 20.87 15.30 11.94
C ARG A 36 19.51 15.33 11.25
N ILE A 37 19.30 14.42 10.31
CA ILE A 37 17.99 14.27 9.68
C ILE A 37 17.03 13.70 10.72
N ILE A 38 15.92 14.40 10.98
CA ILE A 38 14.84 13.97 11.89
C ILE A 38 13.62 13.48 11.15
N ALA A 39 13.36 14.03 9.95
CA ALA A 39 12.28 13.59 9.08
C ALA A 39 12.60 13.86 7.61
N VAL A 40 11.90 13.16 6.72
CA VAL A 40 11.89 13.44 5.29
C VAL A 40 10.45 13.42 4.79
N LEU A 41 10.15 14.26 3.81
CA LEU A 41 8.89 14.29 3.09
C LEU A 41 9.18 14.11 1.59
N PRO A 42 9.12 12.88 1.07
CA PRO A 42 9.08 12.69 -0.38
C PRO A 42 7.82 13.34 -0.93
N ALA A 43 7.98 14.34 -1.79
CA ALA A 43 6.88 15.14 -2.29
C ALA A 43 7.11 15.60 -3.73
N ALA A 44 6.04 16.02 -4.38
CA ALA A 44 6.07 16.67 -5.67
C ALA A 44 5.10 17.85 -5.70
N VAL A 45 5.38 18.80 -6.60
CA VAL A 45 4.44 19.88 -6.91
C VAL A 45 3.40 19.37 -7.90
N VAL A 46 2.14 19.63 -7.59
CA VAL A 46 1.02 19.40 -8.51
C VAL A 46 0.32 20.73 -8.74
N GLN A 47 0.18 21.09 -10.02
CA GLN A 47 -0.63 22.24 -10.40
C GLN A 47 -2.06 21.73 -10.70
N GLN A 48 -3.05 22.27 -10.01
CA GLN A 48 -4.45 21.96 -10.24
C GLN A 48 -5.21 23.27 -10.39
N GLU A 49 -5.67 23.55 -11.61
CA GLU A 49 -6.18 24.88 -11.98
C GLU A 49 -5.11 25.93 -11.65
N ASP A 50 -5.46 27.00 -10.92
CA ASP A 50 -4.54 28.05 -10.50
C ASP A 50 -3.86 27.78 -9.15
N LYS A 51 -4.04 26.57 -8.58
CA LYS A 51 -3.54 26.19 -7.26
C LYS A 51 -2.29 25.36 -7.33
N ARG A 52 -1.28 25.76 -6.56
CA ARG A 52 -0.01 25.07 -6.39
C ARG A 52 -0.04 24.21 -5.13
N ILE A 53 0.02 22.90 -5.27
CA ILE A 53 -0.18 21.94 -4.20
C ILE A 53 1.11 21.17 -3.94
N LEU A 54 1.58 21.13 -2.70
CA LEU A 54 2.61 20.20 -2.27
C LEU A 54 1.92 18.86 -1.94
N VAL A 55 2.22 17.81 -2.70
CA VAL A 55 1.61 16.49 -2.51
C VAL A 55 2.66 15.51 -2.05
N SER A 56 2.42 14.74 -0.98
CA SER A 56 3.24 13.60 -0.63
C SER A 56 3.21 12.62 -1.79
N HIS A 57 4.32 12.26 -2.34
CA HIS A 57 4.64 11.89 -3.72
C HIS A 57 3.52 11.13 -4.47
N PRO A 58 2.95 11.72 -5.57
CA PRO A 58 1.80 11.13 -6.27
C PRO A 58 2.12 9.82 -7.01
N GLY A 59 3.40 9.47 -7.15
CA GLY A 59 3.87 8.19 -7.69
C GLY A 59 3.91 7.05 -6.68
N ALA A 60 3.40 7.24 -5.45
CA ALA A 60 3.34 6.22 -4.42
C ALA A 60 1.93 6.14 -3.81
N SER A 61 1.51 4.94 -3.39
CA SER A 61 0.18 4.72 -2.79
C SER A 61 0.02 5.44 -1.45
N HIS A 62 1.12 5.66 -0.75
CA HIS A 62 1.20 6.38 0.53
C HIS A 62 2.58 7.03 0.67
N GLY A 63 2.68 8.05 1.50
CA GLY A 63 3.90 8.82 1.72
C GLY A 63 3.83 9.61 3.01
N GLY A 64 3.65 10.93 2.93
CA GLY A 64 3.64 11.83 4.08
C GLY A 64 5.03 12.00 4.69
N LEU A 65 5.05 12.58 5.88
CA LEU A 65 6.27 12.75 6.66
C LEU A 65 6.76 11.39 7.18
N ILE A 66 8.01 11.05 6.87
CA ILE A 66 8.71 9.88 7.38
C ILE A 66 9.59 10.32 8.53
N ILE A 67 9.28 9.88 9.74
CA ILE A 67 9.89 10.34 10.97
C ILE A 67 10.73 9.25 11.65
N LYS A 68 11.68 9.66 12.48
CA LYS A 68 12.39 8.74 13.39
C LYS A 68 11.47 8.21 14.47
N SER A 69 11.70 6.98 14.92
CA SER A 69 10.95 6.35 16.02
C SER A 69 11.07 7.08 17.36
N SER A 70 12.14 7.82 17.56
CA SER A 70 12.39 8.57 18.80
C SER A 70 11.80 9.99 18.82
N LEU A 71 11.01 10.39 17.81
CA LEU A 71 10.47 11.75 17.78
C LEU A 71 9.34 11.91 18.81
N SER A 72 9.51 12.88 19.74
CA SER A 72 8.46 13.20 20.73
C SER A 72 7.30 13.95 20.08
N THR A 73 6.14 13.99 20.77
CA THR A 73 4.97 14.75 20.33
C THR A 73 5.31 16.23 20.13
N LYS A 74 6.10 16.85 21.02
CA LYS A 74 6.57 18.23 20.87
C LYS A 74 7.31 18.40 19.54
N LYS A 75 8.24 17.50 19.22
CA LYS A 75 9.00 17.53 17.96
C LYS A 75 8.14 17.30 16.73
N CYS A 76 7.10 16.49 16.82
CA CYS A 76 6.13 16.34 15.73
C CYS A 76 5.35 17.64 15.48
N LEU A 77 4.95 18.35 16.53
CA LEU A 77 4.31 19.67 16.42
C LEU A 77 5.24 20.71 15.77
N GLU A 78 6.50 20.80 16.22
CA GLU A 78 7.52 21.69 15.63
C GLU A 78 7.77 21.35 14.16
N LEU A 79 7.82 20.06 13.80
CA LEU A 79 8.01 19.58 12.45
C LEU A 79 6.86 19.99 11.52
N VAL A 80 5.61 19.85 11.98
CA VAL A 80 4.43 20.22 11.18
C VAL A 80 4.35 21.75 11.03
N SER A 81 4.67 22.51 12.09
CA SER A 81 4.76 23.96 12.02
C SER A 81 5.81 24.42 10.98
N ALA A 82 7.01 23.83 10.99
CA ALA A 82 8.05 24.12 10.01
C ALA A 82 7.64 23.76 8.57
N LEU A 83 6.87 22.69 8.37
CA LEU A 83 6.32 22.35 7.07
C LEU A 83 5.34 23.43 6.56
N ILE A 84 4.43 23.88 7.42
CA ILE A 84 3.45 24.92 7.10
C ILE A 84 4.16 26.24 6.76
N GLU A 85 5.11 26.67 7.61
CA GLU A 85 5.89 27.88 7.40
C GLU A 85 6.65 27.85 6.08
N TYR A 86 7.33 26.74 5.80
CA TYR A 86 8.03 26.55 4.53
C TYR A 86 7.06 26.67 3.33
N CYS A 87 5.90 26.01 3.37
CA CYS A 87 4.93 26.04 2.28
C CYS A 87 4.33 27.44 2.08
N THR A 88 4.11 28.19 3.16
CA THR A 88 3.70 29.59 3.11
C THR A 88 4.76 30.45 2.41
N MET A 89 6.02 30.38 2.81
CA MET A 89 7.11 31.14 2.17
C MET A 89 7.36 30.73 0.72
N ALA A 90 7.17 29.43 0.40
CA ALA A 90 7.37 28.91 -0.96
C ALA A 90 6.17 29.13 -1.88
N GLY A 91 5.09 29.77 -1.41
CA GLY A 91 3.91 30.13 -2.22
C GLY A 91 3.08 28.91 -2.63
N PHE A 92 2.93 27.92 -1.76
CA PHE A 92 1.95 26.85 -1.95
C PHE A 92 0.57 27.32 -1.49
N ASP A 93 -0.49 26.86 -2.16
CA ASP A 93 -1.88 27.06 -1.74
C ASP A 93 -2.36 25.94 -0.82
N TYR A 94 -1.89 24.71 -1.07
CA TYR A 94 -2.30 23.53 -0.30
C TYR A 94 -1.15 22.58 -0.02
N ILE A 95 -1.28 21.85 1.11
CA ILE A 95 -0.43 20.70 1.44
C ILE A 95 -1.34 19.47 1.51
N ARG A 96 -1.09 18.47 0.66
CA ARG A 96 -1.85 17.21 0.63
C ARG A 96 -0.96 16.05 1.00
N LEU A 97 -1.29 15.36 2.10
CA LEU A 97 -0.51 14.24 2.63
C LEU A 97 -1.33 12.96 2.66
N LYS A 98 -0.74 11.85 2.21
CA LYS A 98 -1.26 10.49 2.36
C LYS A 98 -0.34 9.72 3.30
N PRO A 99 -0.53 9.76 4.63
CA PRO A 99 0.36 9.10 5.56
C PRO A 99 0.48 7.60 5.33
N VAL A 100 1.60 7.04 5.75
CA VAL A 100 1.81 5.60 5.79
C VAL A 100 0.82 4.97 6.78
N PRO A 101 0.09 3.91 6.41
CA PRO A 101 -0.90 3.30 7.29
C PRO A 101 -0.29 2.76 8.58
N LYS A 102 -1.04 2.86 9.69
CA LYS A 102 -0.56 2.50 11.03
C LYS A 102 -0.06 1.06 11.14
N VAL A 103 -0.69 0.11 10.46
CA VAL A 103 -0.25 -1.29 10.45
C VAL A 103 1.15 -1.49 9.86
N TYR A 104 1.67 -0.49 9.11
CA TYR A 104 3.02 -0.52 8.56
C TYR A 104 4.06 0.06 9.53
N HIS A 105 3.62 0.77 10.57
CA HIS A 105 4.53 1.33 11.56
C HIS A 105 5.23 0.22 12.34
N LYS A 106 6.49 0.43 12.71
CA LYS A 106 7.26 -0.53 13.51
C LYS A 106 6.73 -0.64 14.94
N GLU A 107 6.14 0.45 15.44
CA GLU A 107 5.56 0.58 16.77
C GLU A 107 4.34 1.51 16.71
N LEU A 108 3.50 1.50 17.75
CA LEU A 108 2.39 2.44 17.86
C LEU A 108 2.90 3.88 17.87
N SER A 109 2.37 4.70 16.97
CA SER A 109 2.83 6.08 16.80
C SER A 109 1.74 6.93 16.14
N ASP A 110 1.02 7.70 16.96
CA ASP A 110 0.00 8.65 16.53
C ASP A 110 0.41 10.12 16.71
N GLN A 111 1.64 10.36 17.19
CA GLN A 111 2.12 11.71 17.47
C GLN A 111 2.08 12.61 16.24
N LEU A 112 2.42 12.07 15.07
CA LEU A 112 2.41 12.83 13.82
C LEU A 112 0.99 13.16 13.36
N ASP A 113 0.07 12.19 13.43
CA ASP A 113 -1.34 12.42 13.04
C ASP A 113 -2.01 13.41 14.00
N PHE A 114 -1.70 13.31 15.29
CA PHE A 114 -2.13 14.30 16.27
C PHE A 114 -1.58 15.69 15.90
N ALA A 115 -0.28 15.80 15.60
CA ALA A 115 0.34 17.07 15.24
C ALA A 115 -0.27 17.68 13.97
N LEU A 116 -0.53 16.88 12.94
CA LEU A 116 -1.20 17.34 11.72
C LEU A 116 -2.59 17.92 12.04
N ARG A 117 -3.43 17.16 12.75
CA ARG A 117 -4.79 17.60 13.10
C ARG A 117 -4.78 18.82 14.02
N PHE A 118 -3.91 18.84 15.01
CA PHE A 118 -3.73 19.98 15.92
C PHE A 118 -3.32 21.27 15.19
N SER A 119 -2.51 21.13 14.14
CA SER A 119 -2.04 22.25 13.30
C SER A 119 -3.03 22.66 12.21
N GLY A 120 -4.24 22.09 12.18
CA GLY A 120 -5.31 22.52 11.28
C GLY A 120 -5.46 21.70 9.99
N PHE A 121 -4.74 20.59 9.84
CA PHE A 121 -5.01 19.66 8.73
C PHE A 121 -6.38 18.99 8.93
N SER A 122 -7.19 19.04 7.87
CA SER A 122 -8.46 18.31 7.79
C SER A 122 -8.30 17.00 7.02
N ILE A 123 -9.24 16.07 7.19
CA ILE A 123 -9.31 14.87 6.36
C ILE A 123 -10.03 15.23 5.06
N GLU A 124 -9.33 15.16 3.92
CA GLU A 124 -9.91 15.39 2.60
C GLU A 124 -10.80 14.22 2.17
N TYR A 125 -10.32 12.99 2.42
CA TYR A 125 -11.09 11.77 2.19
C TYR A 125 -10.50 10.60 2.99
N THR A 126 -11.33 9.57 3.14
CA THR A 126 -10.96 8.32 3.82
C THR A 126 -11.32 7.12 2.97
N GLU A 127 -10.37 6.22 2.78
CA GLU A 127 -10.57 4.91 2.17
C GLU A 127 -10.42 3.82 3.24
N LEU A 128 -10.98 2.65 3.01
CA LEU A 128 -10.88 1.51 3.93
C LEU A 128 -10.20 0.34 3.23
N ALA A 129 -9.07 -0.09 3.77
CA ALA A 129 -8.38 -1.31 3.38
C ALA A 129 -8.77 -2.47 4.29
N THR A 130 -8.57 -3.69 3.82
CA THR A 130 -8.75 -4.90 4.63
C THR A 130 -7.40 -5.53 4.90
N VAL A 131 -7.07 -5.73 6.17
CA VAL A 131 -5.78 -6.26 6.63
C VAL A 131 -6.00 -7.44 7.58
N LEU A 132 -5.26 -8.51 7.36
CA LEU A 132 -5.21 -9.67 8.26
C LEU A 132 -3.95 -9.59 9.12
N GLU A 133 -4.11 -9.72 10.43
CA GLU A 133 -2.99 -9.92 11.36
C GLU A 133 -2.55 -11.38 11.34
N LEU A 134 -1.28 -11.63 11.04
CA LEU A 134 -0.67 -12.95 11.00
C LEU A 134 -0.15 -13.34 12.39
N LYS A 135 -0.86 -14.23 13.08
CA LYS A 135 -0.50 -14.70 14.43
C LYS A 135 -0.26 -16.19 14.44
N LYS A 136 0.91 -16.62 14.92
CA LYS A 136 1.20 -18.03 15.17
C LYS A 136 0.22 -18.59 16.21
N GLY A 137 -0.10 -19.87 16.13
CA GLY A 137 -0.99 -20.59 17.04
C GLY A 137 -0.80 -22.09 16.90
N GLU A 138 -1.44 -22.87 17.75
CA GLU A 138 -1.33 -24.33 17.78
C GLU A 138 -2.07 -25.02 16.62
N GLU A 139 -3.18 -24.42 16.15
CA GLU A 139 -3.93 -24.93 15.00
C GLU A 139 -3.49 -24.30 13.68
N SER A 140 -3.89 -24.91 12.54
CA SER A 140 -3.74 -24.31 11.21
C SER A 140 -4.33 -22.90 11.20
N PHE A 141 -3.48 -21.92 10.94
CA PHE A 141 -3.85 -20.51 10.92
C PHE A 141 -5.00 -20.25 9.94
N VAL A 142 -4.91 -20.83 8.75
CA VAL A 142 -5.92 -20.70 7.69
C VAL A 142 -7.29 -21.16 8.16
N LYS A 143 -7.37 -22.29 8.85
CA LYS A 143 -8.63 -22.82 9.40
C LYS A 143 -9.21 -21.89 10.48
N ARG A 144 -8.36 -21.31 11.31
CA ARG A 144 -8.76 -20.47 12.43
C ARG A 144 -9.33 -19.12 12.01
N VAL A 145 -8.77 -18.51 10.94
CA VAL A 145 -9.12 -17.13 10.54
C VAL A 145 -10.14 -17.06 9.40
N MET A 146 -10.19 -18.06 8.53
CA MET A 146 -11.15 -18.07 7.44
C MET A 146 -12.56 -18.36 7.94
N SER A 147 -13.54 -17.64 7.34
CA SER A 147 -14.96 -18.02 7.47
C SER A 147 -15.19 -19.44 6.92
N ASP A 148 -16.28 -20.09 7.32
CA ASP A 148 -16.64 -21.45 6.85
C ASP A 148 -16.71 -21.52 5.33
N THR A 149 -17.24 -20.47 4.69
CA THR A 149 -17.35 -20.40 3.23
C THR A 149 -15.97 -20.26 2.57
N ALA A 150 -15.11 -19.36 3.06
CA ALA A 150 -13.76 -19.19 2.54
C ALA A 150 -12.94 -20.46 2.74
N PHE A 151 -13.04 -21.10 3.90
CA PHE A 151 -12.33 -22.35 4.19
C PHE A 151 -12.82 -23.54 3.36
N ARG A 152 -14.14 -23.67 3.11
CA ARG A 152 -14.66 -24.67 2.17
C ARG A 152 -14.12 -24.46 0.75
N ASN A 153 -14.10 -23.21 0.27
CA ASN A 153 -13.53 -22.86 -1.02
C ASN A 153 -12.02 -23.14 -1.09
N TYR A 154 -11.28 -22.84 -0.02
CA TYR A 154 -9.86 -23.18 0.08
C TYR A 154 -9.62 -24.69 0.00
N LYS A 155 -10.40 -25.51 0.75
CA LYS A 155 -10.33 -26.98 0.65
C LYS A 155 -10.68 -27.51 -0.73
N LYS A 156 -11.64 -26.87 -1.43
CA LYS A 156 -11.95 -27.19 -2.81
C LYS A 156 -10.76 -26.88 -3.72
N ALA A 157 -10.15 -25.72 -3.55
CA ALA A 157 -8.98 -25.31 -4.33
C ALA A 157 -7.78 -26.26 -4.14
N LEU A 158 -7.49 -26.71 -2.92
CA LEU A 158 -6.46 -27.72 -2.64
C LEU A 158 -6.65 -29.04 -3.39
N LYS A 159 -7.91 -29.38 -3.75
CA LYS A 159 -8.27 -30.63 -4.47
C LYS A 159 -8.46 -30.41 -5.97
N SER A 160 -8.28 -29.19 -6.48
CA SER A 160 -8.62 -28.84 -7.86
C SER A 160 -7.52 -29.11 -8.88
N GLY A 161 -6.36 -29.65 -8.48
CA GLY A 161 -5.22 -29.88 -9.33
C GLY A 161 -4.40 -28.62 -9.62
N LEU A 162 -4.67 -27.50 -8.93
CA LEU A 162 -3.88 -26.28 -9.04
C LEU A 162 -2.62 -26.37 -8.17
N SER A 163 -1.54 -25.77 -8.66
CA SER A 163 -0.29 -25.54 -7.90
C SER A 163 -0.06 -24.05 -7.68
N VAL A 164 0.63 -23.67 -6.59
CA VAL A 164 1.09 -22.29 -6.35
C VAL A 164 2.57 -22.21 -6.55
N VAL A 165 3.02 -21.27 -7.36
CA VAL A 165 4.43 -20.94 -7.58
C VAL A 165 4.73 -19.62 -6.89
N GLU A 166 5.74 -19.63 -6.01
CA GLU A 166 6.33 -18.43 -5.41
C GLU A 166 7.29 -17.79 -6.40
N ASP A 167 7.22 -16.47 -6.49
CA ASP A 167 8.12 -15.68 -7.35
C ASP A 167 8.04 -16.01 -8.85
N ALA A 168 6.82 -16.30 -9.31
CA ALA A 168 6.51 -16.61 -10.71
C ALA A 168 6.86 -15.46 -11.67
N ASP A 169 6.91 -15.76 -12.98
CA ASP A 169 7.19 -14.76 -14.00
C ASP A 169 6.02 -13.75 -14.12
N ILE A 170 6.35 -12.48 -14.12
CA ILE A 170 5.38 -11.39 -14.28
C ILE A 170 4.64 -11.51 -15.62
N ASN A 171 5.31 -12.00 -16.66
CA ASN A 171 4.69 -12.20 -17.97
C ASN A 171 3.51 -13.17 -17.95
N ASP A 172 3.51 -14.16 -17.08
CA ASP A 172 2.42 -15.13 -16.93
C ASP A 172 1.16 -14.52 -16.33
N PHE A 173 1.34 -13.53 -15.46
CA PHE A 173 0.24 -12.89 -14.74
C PHE A 173 -0.30 -11.65 -15.45
N TRP A 174 0.55 -10.91 -16.16
CA TRP A 174 0.20 -9.59 -16.66
C TRP A 174 -1.01 -9.59 -17.62
N PRO A 175 -1.12 -10.54 -18.57
CA PRO A 175 -2.30 -10.63 -19.43
C PRO A 175 -3.62 -10.87 -18.65
N ILE A 176 -3.56 -11.68 -17.57
CA ILE A 176 -4.72 -11.96 -16.71
C ILE A 176 -5.16 -10.66 -16.00
N LEU A 177 -4.20 -9.86 -15.53
CA LEU A 177 -4.48 -8.58 -14.86
C LEU A 177 -5.09 -7.56 -15.83
N GLU A 178 -4.51 -7.40 -17.01
CA GLU A 178 -4.99 -6.46 -18.03
C GLU A 178 -6.41 -6.80 -18.48
N ASP A 179 -6.67 -8.08 -18.76
CA ASP A 179 -7.98 -8.58 -19.14
C ASP A 179 -9.02 -8.30 -18.04
N LYS A 180 -8.68 -8.61 -16.78
CA LYS A 180 -9.56 -8.40 -15.64
C LYS A 180 -9.89 -6.93 -15.40
N LEU A 181 -8.92 -6.03 -15.50
CA LEU A 181 -9.14 -4.61 -15.32
C LEU A 181 -9.94 -4.00 -16.48
N LYS A 182 -9.68 -4.44 -17.70
CA LYS A 182 -10.44 -4.02 -18.88
C LYS A 182 -11.90 -4.39 -18.77
N HIS A 183 -12.21 -5.66 -18.44
CA HIS A 183 -13.59 -6.14 -18.37
C HIS A 183 -14.39 -5.57 -17.19
N ASN A 184 -13.78 -5.49 -16.00
CA ASN A 184 -14.50 -5.09 -14.79
C ASN A 184 -14.56 -3.57 -14.56
N HIS A 185 -13.59 -2.81 -15.06
CA HIS A 185 -13.44 -1.40 -14.71
C HIS A 185 -13.19 -0.50 -15.92
N ASN A 186 -13.12 -1.04 -17.14
CA ASN A 186 -12.66 -0.33 -18.34
C ASN A 186 -11.36 0.48 -18.07
N ALA A 187 -10.44 -0.14 -17.31
CA ALA A 187 -9.22 0.47 -16.82
C ALA A 187 -7.98 -0.34 -17.24
N LYS A 188 -6.81 0.29 -17.12
CA LYS A 188 -5.51 -0.35 -17.28
C LYS A 188 -4.79 -0.38 -15.93
N PRO A 189 -3.82 -1.30 -15.73
CA PRO A 189 -2.92 -1.23 -14.59
C PRO A 189 -2.24 0.15 -14.52
N ALA A 190 -1.96 0.64 -13.30
CA ALA A 190 -1.22 1.89 -13.09
C ALA A 190 0.26 1.80 -13.55
N HIS A 191 0.77 0.59 -13.67
CA HIS A 191 2.11 0.25 -14.17
C HIS A 191 2.01 -0.56 -15.46
N THR A 192 3.07 -0.56 -16.25
CA THR A 192 3.30 -1.58 -17.29
C THR A 192 3.99 -2.81 -16.70
N SER A 193 3.97 -3.93 -17.42
CA SER A 193 4.74 -5.12 -17.02
C SER A 193 6.24 -4.82 -16.90
N ASP A 194 6.77 -3.99 -17.81
CA ASP A 194 8.19 -3.64 -17.83
C ASP A 194 8.59 -2.73 -16.65
N GLU A 195 7.71 -1.80 -16.24
CA GLU A 195 7.92 -1.01 -15.02
C GLU A 195 7.98 -1.92 -13.77
N ILE A 196 7.11 -2.93 -13.67
CA ILE A 196 7.13 -3.88 -12.54
C ILE A 196 8.38 -4.78 -12.60
N LYS A 197 8.77 -5.26 -13.78
CA LYS A 197 10.04 -6.03 -13.94
C LYS A 197 11.24 -5.18 -13.55
N HIS A 198 11.27 -3.91 -13.98
CA HIS A 198 12.33 -2.99 -13.59
C HIS A 198 12.34 -2.75 -12.07
N LEU A 199 11.20 -2.50 -11.46
CA LEU A 199 11.09 -2.40 -9.99
C LEU A 199 11.57 -3.68 -9.30
N LYS A 200 11.26 -4.85 -9.84
CA LYS A 200 11.73 -6.14 -9.31
C LYS A 200 13.25 -6.29 -9.41
N THR A 201 13.90 -5.74 -10.44
CA THR A 201 15.38 -5.72 -10.49
C THR A 201 15.99 -4.81 -9.42
N ILE A 202 15.32 -3.70 -9.07
CA ILE A 202 15.76 -2.78 -8.01
C ILE A 202 15.51 -3.38 -6.61
N TYR A 203 14.39 -4.13 -6.46
CA TYR A 203 13.91 -4.70 -5.21
C TYR A 203 13.60 -6.20 -5.33
N PRO A 204 14.60 -7.07 -5.62
CA PRO A 204 14.36 -8.47 -5.91
C PRO A 204 13.71 -9.23 -4.74
N ASP A 205 14.04 -8.86 -3.50
CA ASP A 205 13.51 -9.49 -2.29
C ASP A 205 12.21 -8.83 -1.79
N ARG A 206 11.74 -7.78 -2.45
CA ARG A 206 10.58 -6.97 -1.99
C ARG A 206 9.38 -7.04 -2.92
N ILE A 207 9.55 -7.51 -4.14
CA ILE A 207 8.46 -7.63 -5.12
C ILE A 207 8.38 -9.10 -5.54
N LYS A 208 7.26 -9.75 -5.18
CA LYS A 208 7.03 -11.18 -5.44
C LYS A 208 5.69 -11.39 -6.11
N LEU A 209 5.65 -12.32 -7.05
CA LEU A 209 4.42 -12.81 -7.66
C LEU A 209 4.12 -14.21 -7.11
N PHE A 210 2.98 -14.35 -6.46
CA PHE A 210 2.39 -15.65 -6.12
C PHE A 210 1.36 -16.01 -7.19
N ALA A 211 1.61 -17.02 -7.99
CA ALA A 211 0.74 -17.40 -9.09
C ALA A 211 0.23 -18.84 -8.95
N ALA A 212 -1.04 -19.04 -9.31
CA ALA A 212 -1.65 -20.38 -9.40
C ALA A 212 -1.62 -20.85 -10.85
N TYR A 213 -1.28 -22.14 -11.03
CA TYR A 213 -1.21 -22.80 -12.34
C TYR A 213 -2.08 -24.05 -12.36
N GLU A 214 -2.67 -24.30 -13.54
CA GLU A 214 -3.19 -25.59 -13.93
C GLU A 214 -2.22 -26.23 -14.92
N GLY A 215 -1.46 -27.23 -14.48
CA GLY A 215 -0.32 -27.71 -15.26
C GLY A 215 0.68 -26.59 -15.51
N VAL A 216 0.83 -26.18 -16.77
CA VAL A 216 1.71 -25.07 -17.19
C VAL A 216 0.95 -23.75 -17.44
N THR A 217 -0.38 -23.74 -17.32
CA THR A 217 -1.22 -22.59 -17.61
C THR A 217 -1.40 -21.71 -16.37
N PRO A 218 -0.99 -20.44 -16.39
CA PRO A 218 -1.27 -19.51 -15.30
C PRO A 218 -2.75 -19.16 -15.26
N VAL A 219 -3.39 -19.25 -14.09
CA VAL A 219 -4.84 -19.05 -13.93
C VAL A 219 -5.20 -17.94 -12.94
N ALA A 220 -4.28 -17.55 -12.09
CA ALA A 220 -4.45 -16.41 -11.17
C ALA A 220 -3.09 -15.95 -10.64
N GLY A 221 -3.06 -14.73 -10.10
CA GLY A 221 -1.87 -14.22 -9.44
C GLY A 221 -2.15 -13.12 -8.42
N VAL A 222 -1.22 -12.97 -7.51
CA VAL A 222 -1.13 -11.86 -6.55
C VAL A 222 0.28 -11.31 -6.60
N LEU A 223 0.43 -10.12 -7.19
CA LEU A 223 1.68 -9.37 -7.11
C LEU A 223 1.74 -8.69 -5.75
N ALA A 224 2.70 -9.07 -4.94
CA ALA A 224 2.88 -8.59 -3.58
C ALA A 224 4.09 -7.65 -3.46
N PHE A 225 3.91 -6.55 -2.74
CA PHE A 225 4.98 -5.67 -2.28
C PHE A 225 5.24 -5.93 -0.81
N LEU A 226 6.44 -6.40 -0.48
CA LEU A 226 6.91 -6.60 0.90
C LEU A 226 7.43 -5.24 1.41
N LEU A 227 6.49 -4.36 1.80
CA LEU A 227 6.74 -2.93 2.02
C LEU A 227 7.79 -2.66 3.09
N ASN A 228 7.81 -3.51 4.10
CA ASN A 228 8.85 -3.61 5.13
C ASN A 228 8.90 -5.06 5.64
N ASN A 229 9.60 -5.32 6.74
CA ASN A 229 9.70 -6.67 7.29
C ASN A 229 8.43 -7.14 8.05
N ARG A 230 7.33 -6.38 7.99
CA ARG A 230 6.09 -6.65 8.73
C ARG A 230 4.88 -6.89 7.84
N VAL A 231 4.83 -6.24 6.66
CA VAL A 231 3.61 -6.17 5.84
C VAL A 231 3.84 -6.70 4.44
N ILE A 232 2.99 -7.65 4.06
CA ILE A 232 2.80 -8.13 2.69
C ILE A 232 1.62 -7.35 2.12
N ASN A 233 1.84 -6.46 1.18
CA ASN A 233 0.78 -5.73 0.50
C ASN A 233 0.44 -6.41 -0.83
N CYS A 234 -0.78 -6.89 -0.97
CA CYS A 234 -1.30 -7.47 -2.21
C CYS A 234 -1.61 -6.34 -3.20
N PHE A 235 -0.63 -5.96 -4.00
CA PHE A 235 -0.68 -4.77 -4.84
C PHE A 235 -1.59 -4.96 -6.07
N TYR A 236 -1.46 -6.08 -6.78
CA TYR A 236 -2.35 -6.50 -7.85
C TYR A 236 -2.87 -7.91 -7.60
N ILE A 237 -4.17 -8.11 -7.80
CA ILE A 237 -4.85 -9.37 -7.61
C ILE A 237 -5.75 -9.62 -8.83
N ALA A 238 -5.54 -10.73 -9.53
CA ALA A 238 -6.38 -11.11 -10.67
C ALA A 238 -6.47 -12.63 -10.84
N HIS A 239 -7.55 -13.09 -11.48
CA HIS A 239 -7.73 -14.46 -11.89
C HIS A 239 -8.43 -14.51 -13.25
N HIS A 240 -8.19 -15.56 -14.00
CA HIS A 240 -8.92 -15.87 -15.22
C HIS A 240 -10.32 -16.40 -14.88
N ASP A 241 -11.37 -15.83 -15.47
CA ASP A 241 -12.76 -16.11 -15.11
C ASP A 241 -13.16 -17.57 -15.34
N ASP A 242 -12.66 -18.21 -16.41
CA ASP A 242 -12.92 -19.62 -16.72
C ASP A 242 -12.49 -20.57 -15.60
N PHE A 243 -11.50 -20.18 -14.81
CA PHE A 243 -10.98 -20.98 -13.70
C PHE A 243 -11.55 -20.60 -12.33
N GLN A 244 -12.49 -19.66 -12.26
CA GLN A 244 -13.11 -19.25 -10.98
C GLN A 244 -13.75 -20.43 -10.25
N HIS A 245 -14.27 -21.43 -10.97
CA HIS A 245 -14.85 -22.63 -10.39
C HIS A 245 -13.85 -23.47 -9.57
N LYS A 246 -12.53 -23.37 -9.85
CA LYS A 246 -11.42 -24.01 -9.12
C LYS A 246 -10.93 -23.23 -7.93
N ARG A 247 -11.41 -21.98 -7.76
CA ARG A 247 -11.09 -21.11 -6.63
C ARG A 247 -9.60 -20.75 -6.50
N PRO A 248 -8.89 -20.33 -7.57
CA PRO A 248 -7.44 -20.15 -7.55
C PRO A 248 -6.98 -19.08 -6.54
N LEU A 249 -7.70 -17.96 -6.37
CA LEU A 249 -7.34 -16.93 -5.38
C LEU A 249 -7.47 -17.44 -3.93
N ASN A 250 -8.42 -18.36 -3.65
CA ASN A 250 -8.52 -19.00 -2.34
C ASN A 250 -7.25 -19.81 -2.03
N LEU A 251 -6.71 -20.49 -3.05
CA LEU A 251 -5.47 -21.27 -2.91
C LEU A 251 -4.29 -20.35 -2.65
N ILE A 252 -4.11 -19.29 -3.46
CA ILE A 252 -3.01 -18.33 -3.32
C ILE A 252 -3.08 -17.65 -1.95
N PHE A 253 -4.24 -17.19 -1.49
CA PHE A 253 -4.36 -16.50 -0.20
C PHE A 253 -4.04 -17.43 0.98
N GLY A 254 -4.53 -18.69 0.95
CA GLY A 254 -4.13 -19.66 1.96
C GLY A 254 -2.62 -19.89 1.97
N TYR A 255 -2.02 -20.05 0.80
CA TYR A 255 -0.56 -20.18 0.65
C TYR A 255 0.17 -18.94 1.21
N MET A 256 -0.25 -17.72 0.84
CA MET A 256 0.39 -16.49 1.30
C MET A 256 0.28 -16.27 2.81
N MET A 257 -0.80 -16.72 3.45
CA MET A 257 -0.95 -16.70 4.91
C MET A 257 0.12 -17.57 5.60
N GLU A 258 0.25 -18.83 5.15
CA GLU A 258 1.24 -19.76 5.69
C GLU A 258 2.67 -19.27 5.40
N TRP A 259 2.90 -18.80 4.17
CA TRP A 259 4.18 -18.23 3.76
C TRP A 259 4.56 -17.00 4.58
N GLY A 260 3.62 -16.09 4.82
CA GLY A 260 3.84 -14.88 5.62
C GLY A 260 4.20 -15.20 7.06
N LEU A 261 3.50 -16.16 7.69
CA LEU A 261 3.82 -16.65 9.03
C LEU A 261 5.20 -17.28 9.11
N LYS A 262 5.55 -18.14 8.13
CA LYS A 262 6.86 -18.80 8.04
C LYS A 262 7.98 -17.79 7.92
N ASN A 263 7.78 -16.73 7.15
CA ASN A 263 8.77 -15.68 6.89
C ASN A 263 8.72 -14.51 7.90
N GLY A 264 7.93 -14.62 8.98
CA GLY A 264 7.92 -13.67 10.10
C GLY A 264 7.19 -12.35 9.82
N PHE A 265 6.31 -12.30 8.81
CA PHE A 265 5.45 -11.15 8.58
C PHE A 265 4.34 -11.06 9.64
N SER A 266 3.94 -9.83 9.97
CA SER A 266 2.88 -9.55 10.94
C SER A 266 1.51 -9.31 10.30
N TYR A 267 1.48 -8.85 9.05
CA TYR A 267 0.24 -8.43 8.38
C TYR A 267 0.23 -8.82 6.90
N LEU A 268 -0.95 -9.22 6.43
CA LEU A 268 -1.30 -9.36 5.02
C LEU A 268 -2.37 -8.30 4.69
N ASP A 269 -2.03 -7.37 3.81
CA ASP A 269 -2.88 -6.26 3.42
C ASP A 269 -3.42 -6.47 2.00
N TRP A 270 -4.71 -6.70 1.89
CA TRP A 270 -5.40 -6.87 0.60
C TRP A 270 -5.79 -5.54 -0.07
N GLY A 271 -5.37 -4.40 0.49
CA GLY A 271 -5.69 -3.08 -0.05
C GLY A 271 -7.14 -2.66 0.16
N ILE A 272 -7.48 -1.51 -0.42
CA ILE A 272 -8.78 -0.87 -0.28
C ILE A 272 -9.90 -1.67 -0.98
N SER A 273 -11.14 -1.49 -0.49
CA SER A 273 -12.37 -1.96 -1.13
C SER A 273 -13.37 -0.81 -1.26
N THR A 274 -12.85 0.40 -1.31
CA THR A 274 -13.57 1.63 -1.61
C THR A 274 -13.10 2.18 -2.95
N GLU A 275 -13.91 3.00 -3.58
CA GLU A 275 -13.68 3.64 -4.86
C GLU A 275 -14.00 5.14 -4.75
N LEU A 276 -13.58 5.93 -5.74
CA LEU A 276 -13.84 7.37 -5.81
C LEU A 276 -13.45 8.09 -4.49
N LYS A 277 -12.22 7.88 -4.03
CA LYS A 277 -11.70 8.44 -2.76
C LYS A 277 -12.60 8.11 -1.56
N GLY A 278 -13.09 6.88 -1.47
CA GLY A 278 -13.90 6.41 -0.35
C GLY A 278 -15.40 6.72 -0.42
N SER A 279 -15.86 7.48 -1.40
CA SER A 279 -17.29 7.83 -1.52
C SER A 279 -18.18 6.68 -2.02
N ARG A 280 -17.59 5.63 -2.59
CA ARG A 280 -18.28 4.40 -3.00
C ARG A 280 -17.66 3.18 -2.34
N VAL A 281 -18.53 2.32 -1.79
CA VAL A 281 -18.13 1.10 -1.07
C VAL A 281 -18.43 -0.13 -1.92
N ASN A 282 -17.42 -0.96 -2.17
CA ASN A 282 -17.57 -2.27 -2.79
C ASN A 282 -17.78 -3.33 -1.71
N THR A 283 -19.05 -3.50 -1.28
CA THR A 283 -19.44 -4.43 -0.20
C THR A 283 -19.15 -5.90 -0.54
N GLY A 284 -19.22 -6.28 -1.83
CA GLY A 284 -18.88 -7.63 -2.29
C GLY A 284 -17.39 -7.93 -2.08
N LEU A 285 -16.54 -6.97 -2.42
CA LEU A 285 -15.08 -7.09 -2.23
C LEU A 285 -14.70 -7.07 -0.74
N PHE A 286 -15.36 -6.26 0.10
CA PHE A 286 -15.18 -6.31 1.56
C PHE A 286 -15.52 -7.68 2.11
N ARG A 287 -16.74 -8.18 1.83
CA ARG A 287 -17.18 -9.52 2.28
C ARG A 287 -16.20 -10.62 1.86
N PHE A 288 -15.67 -10.52 0.64
CA PHE A 288 -14.67 -11.48 0.16
C PHE A 288 -13.40 -11.44 1.02
N LYS A 289 -12.82 -10.26 1.24
CA LYS A 289 -11.58 -10.08 2.03
C LYS A 289 -11.78 -10.39 3.52
N GLU A 290 -12.89 -9.97 4.10
CA GLU A 290 -13.28 -10.28 5.49
C GLU A 290 -13.47 -11.79 5.70
N GLY A 291 -13.92 -12.49 4.67
CA GLY A 291 -14.01 -13.95 4.69
C GLY A 291 -12.69 -14.67 4.94
N TYR A 292 -11.56 -13.98 4.74
CA TYR A 292 -10.22 -14.47 5.08
C TYR A 292 -9.72 -14.01 6.46
N GLY A 293 -10.59 -13.44 7.29
CA GLY A 293 -10.25 -12.96 8.63
C GLY A 293 -9.64 -11.55 8.64
N GLY A 294 -9.76 -10.81 7.55
CA GLY A 294 -9.29 -9.44 7.50
C GLY A 294 -10.21 -8.46 8.21
N HIS A 295 -9.63 -7.38 8.72
CA HIS A 295 -10.33 -6.27 9.40
C HIS A 295 -10.04 -4.95 8.70
N GLY A 296 -10.95 -3.98 8.88
CA GLY A 296 -10.84 -2.66 8.28
C GLY A 296 -9.70 -1.83 8.88
N VAL A 297 -8.90 -1.20 8.00
CA VAL A 297 -7.86 -0.23 8.36
C VAL A 297 -8.00 1.02 7.51
N LEU A 298 -8.10 2.18 8.16
CA LEU A 298 -8.28 3.46 7.48
C LEU A 298 -7.05 3.86 6.66
N ARG A 299 -7.33 4.49 5.52
CA ARG A 299 -6.39 5.15 4.62
C ARG A 299 -6.85 6.59 4.46
N GLU A 300 -6.29 7.49 5.25
CA GLU A 300 -6.69 8.89 5.27
C GLU A 300 -5.80 9.73 4.37
N CYS A 301 -6.39 10.73 3.73
CA CYS A 301 -5.68 11.79 3.04
C CYS A 301 -5.94 13.10 3.79
N TYR A 302 -4.88 13.76 4.22
CA TYR A 302 -4.94 15.03 4.91
C TYR A 302 -4.74 16.18 3.94
N LEU A 303 -5.48 17.26 4.14
CA LEU A 303 -5.37 18.52 3.40
C LEU A 303 -5.20 19.68 4.39
N TYR A 304 -4.30 20.59 4.06
CA TYR A 304 -4.14 21.87 4.74
C TYR A 304 -4.21 22.99 3.70
N GLU A 305 -5.04 24.00 3.94
CA GLU A 305 -5.06 25.23 3.14
C GLU A 305 -4.04 26.21 3.70
N VAL A 306 -3.08 26.61 2.87
CA VAL A 306 -2.02 27.52 3.29
C VAL A 306 -2.56 28.94 3.25
N HIS A 307 -2.64 29.57 4.43
CA HIS A 307 -3.07 30.96 4.54
C HIS A 307 -1.87 31.87 4.26
N ASN A 308 -1.82 32.46 3.09
CA ASN A 308 -0.85 33.52 2.81
C ASN A 308 -1.32 34.78 3.54
N SER A 309 -0.58 35.15 4.60
CA SER A 309 -0.77 36.49 5.20
C SER A 309 -0.50 37.51 4.09
N LYS A 310 -1.58 38.21 3.70
CA LYS A 310 -1.45 39.35 2.77
C LYS A 310 -0.71 40.51 3.42
#